data_4e32c7d58c959729ab891d2d8a48fb69
#
_entry.id   4e32c7d58c959729ab891d2d8a48fb69
#
_cell.length_a   1.000
_cell.length_b   1.000
_cell.length_c   1.000
_cell.angle_alpha   90.00
_cell.angle_beta   90.00
_cell.angle_gamma   90.00
#
_symmetry.space_group_name_H-M   'P 1'
#
loop_
_entity.id
_entity.type
_entity.pdbx_description
1 polymer ?
#
loop_
_entity_poly.entity_id
_entity_poly.type
_entity_poly.pdbx_seq_one_letter_code
_entity_poly.pdbx_strand_id
1 'polypeptide(L)'
;LVICEVYHVFTAAVLALSFCVGIRLLNVKDIVSAINLNMMITLVCSFSMATAISNHRVDEPLKHICLSIATNETMMLTIVYLLSTILTNIISNNAAAILLWNIFSSLADEGGYSKTRIVLALMMGCSSPFLSPVGT
;
A
#
# COMPACT_ATOMS: atom_id res chain seq x y z
N LEU A 1 3.85 -18.37 -6.50
CA LEU A 1 5.20 -17.87 -6.78
C LEU A 1 5.55 -16.66 -5.89
N VAL A 2 4.75 -15.59 -5.88
CA VAL A 2 5.01 -14.39 -5.07
C VAL A 2 5.10 -14.68 -3.56
N ILE A 3 4.28 -15.57 -3.03
CA ILE A 3 4.29 -15.97 -1.60
C ILE A 3 5.61 -16.66 -1.23
N CYS A 4 6.17 -17.48 -2.11
CA CYS A 4 7.45 -18.14 -1.88
C CYS A 4 8.61 -17.13 -1.83
N GLU A 5 8.64 -16.13 -2.70
CA GLU A 5 9.69 -15.11 -2.71
C GLU A 5 9.66 -14.23 -1.45
N VAL A 6 8.47 -13.81 -1.02
CA VAL A 6 8.32 -13.05 0.23
C VAL A 6 8.77 -13.88 1.44
N TYR A 7 8.48 -15.17 1.45
CA TYR A 7 8.92 -16.08 2.52
C TYR A 7 10.44 -16.20 2.54
N HIS A 8 11.09 -16.27 1.39
CA HIS A 8 12.56 -16.30 1.28
C HIS A 8 13.21 -14.99 1.76
N VAL A 9 12.65 -13.84 1.39
CA VAL A 9 13.17 -12.53 1.84
C VAL A 9 13.02 -12.37 3.35
N PHE A 10 11.87 -12.74 3.91
CA PHE A 10 11.64 -12.67 5.35
C PHE A 10 12.58 -13.60 6.13
N THR A 11 12.71 -14.85 5.72
CA THR A 11 13.64 -15.79 6.37
C THR A 11 15.08 -15.35 6.25
N ALA A 12 15.51 -14.83 5.10
CA ALA A 12 16.85 -14.28 4.92
C ALA A 12 17.10 -13.07 5.83
N ALA A 13 16.14 -12.17 5.96
CA ALA A 13 16.22 -11.01 6.85
C ALA A 13 16.33 -11.43 8.33
N VAL A 14 15.53 -12.40 8.77
CA VAL A 14 15.57 -12.93 10.15
C VAL A 14 16.91 -13.63 10.43
N LEU A 15 17.42 -14.41 9.48
CA LEU A 15 18.72 -15.06 9.61
C LEU A 15 19.86 -14.04 9.67
N ALA A 16 19.85 -13.03 8.81
CA ALA A 16 20.83 -11.95 8.84
C ALA A 16 20.81 -11.19 10.16
N LEU A 17 19.63 -10.85 10.67
CA LEU A 17 19.45 -10.19 11.97
C LEU A 17 20.00 -11.06 13.11
N SER A 18 19.63 -12.35 13.12
CA SER A 18 20.10 -13.31 14.12
C SER A 18 21.63 -13.46 14.11
N PHE A 19 22.22 -13.47 12.93
CA PHE A 19 23.68 -13.51 12.76
C PHE A 19 24.35 -12.25 13.30
N CYS A 20 23.82 -11.06 12.98
CA CYS A 20 24.34 -9.79 13.49
C CYS A 20 24.28 -9.69 15.02
N VAL A 21 23.20 -10.18 15.62
CA VAL A 21 23.05 -10.23 17.09
C VAL A 21 24.02 -11.25 17.69
N GLY A 22 24.18 -12.41 17.05
CA GLY A 22 25.09 -13.49 17.52
C GLY A 22 26.55 -13.07 17.56
N ILE A 23 27.01 -12.26 16.59
CA ILE A 23 28.36 -11.70 16.55
C ILE A 23 28.51 -10.45 17.44
N ARG A 24 27.44 -10.02 18.13
CA ARG A 24 27.38 -8.80 18.95
C ARG A 24 27.66 -7.51 18.18
N LEU A 25 27.41 -7.50 16.88
CA LEU A 25 27.45 -6.30 16.04
C LEU A 25 26.31 -5.34 16.38
N LEU A 26 25.16 -5.89 16.79
CA LEU A 26 23.96 -5.13 17.17
C LEU A 26 23.54 -5.50 18.60
N ASN A 27 23.24 -4.49 19.39
CA ASN A 27 22.62 -4.69 20.69
C ASN A 27 21.11 -4.79 20.53
N VAL A 28 20.45 -5.52 21.43
CA VAL A 28 18.99 -5.63 21.45
C VAL A 28 18.33 -4.26 21.58
N LYS A 29 18.98 -3.31 22.26
CA LYS A 29 18.51 -1.93 22.40
C LYS A 29 18.46 -1.19 21.05
N ASP A 30 19.43 -1.44 20.19
CA ASP A 30 19.51 -0.81 18.86
C ASP A 30 18.36 -1.33 17.96
N ILE A 31 18.02 -2.61 18.09
CA ILE A 31 16.89 -3.22 17.36
C ILE A 31 15.56 -2.60 17.81
N VAL A 32 15.36 -2.45 19.11
CA VAL A 32 14.13 -1.85 19.65
C VAL A 32 14.02 -0.37 19.25
N SER A 33 15.14 0.36 19.26
CA SER A 33 15.16 1.78 18.86
C SER A 33 14.94 1.99 17.35
N ALA A 34 15.24 0.99 16.54
CA ALA A 34 15.00 1.02 15.09
C ALA A 34 13.51 0.86 14.73
N ILE A 35 12.68 0.37 15.67
CA ILE A 35 11.24 0.24 15.46
C ILE A 35 10.58 1.62 15.52
N ASN A 36 10.14 2.10 14.37
CA ASN A 36 9.40 3.35 14.30
C ASN A 36 7.93 3.12 14.70
N LEU A 37 7.62 3.38 15.97
CA LEU A 37 6.26 3.22 16.53
C LEU A 37 5.22 4.08 15.80
N ASN A 38 5.58 5.29 15.38
CA ASN A 38 4.67 6.14 14.62
C ASN A 38 4.25 5.49 13.31
N MET A 39 5.20 4.87 12.60
CA MET A 39 4.91 4.14 11.37
C MET A 39 4.00 2.93 11.63
N MET A 40 4.25 2.18 12.70
CA MET A 40 3.42 1.03 13.09
C MET A 40 1.98 1.46 13.40
N ILE A 41 1.81 2.52 14.20
CA ILE A 41 0.49 3.06 14.55
C ILE A 41 -0.23 3.54 13.28
N THR A 42 0.45 4.25 12.40
CA THR A 42 -0.12 4.74 11.13
C THR A 42 -0.61 3.56 10.27
N LEU A 43 0.16 2.49 10.18
CA LEU A 43 -0.25 1.28 9.44
C LEU A 43 -1.50 0.64 10.04
N VAL A 44 -1.53 0.45 11.36
CA VAL A 44 -2.69 -0.15 12.05
C VAL A 44 -3.94 0.71 11.86
N CYS A 45 -3.83 2.03 12.04
CA CYS A 45 -4.94 2.95 11.83
C CYS A 45 -5.43 2.92 10.38
N SER A 46 -4.53 2.86 9.39
CA SER A 46 -4.87 2.79 7.97
C SER A 46 -5.61 1.50 7.63
N PHE A 47 -5.18 0.36 8.16
CA PHE A 47 -5.89 -0.92 8.01
C PHE A 47 -7.30 -0.87 8.62
N SER A 48 -7.42 -0.34 9.83
CA SER A 48 -8.71 -0.20 10.51
C SER A 48 -9.67 0.70 9.71
N MET A 49 -9.18 1.81 9.20
CA MET A 49 -9.96 2.73 8.38
C MET A 49 -10.38 2.09 7.05
N ALA A 50 -9.47 1.40 6.38
CA ALA A 50 -9.75 0.69 5.14
C ALA A 50 -10.82 -0.40 5.33
N THR A 51 -10.76 -1.15 6.44
CA THR A 51 -11.76 -2.16 6.80
C THR A 51 -13.12 -1.53 7.09
N ALA A 52 -13.15 -0.40 7.80
CA ALA A 52 -14.38 0.33 8.09
C ALA A 52 -15.06 0.85 6.80
N ILE A 53 -14.29 1.40 5.88
CA ILE A 53 -14.77 1.87 4.58
C ILE A 53 -15.39 0.71 3.78
N SER A 54 -14.71 -0.42 3.73
CA SER A 54 -15.18 -1.62 3.01
C SER A 54 -16.46 -2.19 3.63
N ASN A 55 -16.53 -2.28 4.96
CA ASN A 55 -17.69 -2.85 5.65
C ASN A 55 -18.96 -1.99 5.50
N HIS A 56 -18.81 -0.68 5.39
CA HIS A 56 -19.94 0.27 5.26
C HIS A 56 -20.27 0.63 3.81
N ARG A 57 -19.63 -0.04 2.84
CA ARG A 57 -19.84 0.20 1.39
C ARG A 57 -19.69 1.68 0.98
N VAL A 58 -18.89 2.44 1.72
CA VAL A 58 -18.61 3.85 1.41
C VAL A 58 -17.81 3.98 0.10
N ASP A 59 -17.17 2.90 -0.30
CA ASP A 59 -16.44 2.77 -1.55
C ASP A 59 -17.33 2.60 -2.80
N GLU A 60 -18.59 2.22 -2.65
CA GLU A 60 -19.52 2.01 -3.79
C GLU A 60 -19.71 3.25 -4.68
N PRO A 61 -19.94 4.46 -4.15
CA PRO A 61 -20.06 5.65 -5.01
C PRO A 61 -18.77 5.92 -5.79
N LEU A 62 -17.61 5.73 -5.17
CA LEU A 62 -16.32 5.91 -5.82
C LEU A 62 -16.11 4.89 -6.93
N LYS A 63 -16.46 3.63 -6.69
CA LYS A 63 -16.42 2.56 -7.69
C LYS A 63 -17.33 2.88 -8.87
N HIS A 64 -18.54 3.31 -8.61
CA HIS A 64 -19.51 3.66 -9.65
C HIS A 64 -19.00 4.80 -10.55
N ILE A 65 -18.40 5.83 -9.95
CA ILE A 65 -17.77 6.93 -10.69
C ILE A 65 -16.60 6.41 -11.52
N CYS A 66 -15.70 5.61 -10.93
CA CYS A 66 -14.56 5.06 -11.65
C CYS A 66 -14.99 4.17 -12.82
N LEU A 67 -15.98 3.28 -12.64
CA LEU A 67 -16.49 2.41 -13.70
C LEU A 67 -17.26 3.18 -14.79
N SER A 68 -17.96 4.25 -14.45
CA SER A 68 -18.67 5.06 -15.43
C SER A 68 -17.72 5.87 -16.33
N ILE A 69 -16.58 6.27 -15.81
CA ILE A 69 -15.56 7.03 -16.56
C ILE A 69 -14.61 6.09 -17.31
N ALA A 70 -14.27 4.95 -16.72
CA ALA A 70 -13.31 3.99 -17.28
C ALA A 70 -13.95 3.14 -18.39
N THR A 71 -13.96 3.64 -19.62
CA THR A 71 -14.39 2.88 -20.81
C THR A 71 -13.38 1.84 -21.25
N ASN A 72 -12.09 2.01 -20.89
CA ASN A 72 -10.99 1.13 -21.28
C ASN A 72 -10.07 0.85 -20.08
N GLU A 73 -9.35 -0.29 -20.12
CA GLU A 73 -8.38 -0.66 -19.08
C GLU A 73 -7.31 0.42 -18.86
N THR A 74 -6.81 1.02 -19.94
CA THR A 74 -5.82 2.11 -19.86
C THR A 74 -6.35 3.33 -19.10
N MET A 75 -7.63 3.67 -19.33
CA MET A 75 -8.28 4.79 -18.66
C MET A 75 -8.47 4.49 -17.16
N MET A 76 -8.78 3.24 -16.82
CA MET A 76 -8.85 2.79 -15.44
C MET A 76 -7.50 2.91 -14.73
N LEU A 77 -6.42 2.46 -15.35
CA LEU A 77 -5.06 2.59 -14.81
C LEU A 77 -4.65 4.06 -14.60
N THR A 78 -5.04 4.93 -15.51
CA THR A 78 -4.78 6.38 -15.39
C THR A 78 -5.53 6.98 -14.20
N ILE A 79 -6.80 6.60 -13.99
CA ILE A 79 -7.61 7.04 -12.84
C ILE A 79 -6.97 6.57 -11.53
N VAL A 80 -6.58 5.29 -11.46
CA VAL A 80 -5.89 4.71 -10.30
C VAL A 80 -4.62 5.49 -9.98
N TYR A 81 -3.78 5.75 -10.99
CA TYR A 81 -2.55 6.50 -10.84
C TYR A 81 -2.78 7.93 -10.33
N LEU A 82 -3.71 8.67 -10.95
CA LEU A 82 -4.01 10.05 -10.55
C LEU A 82 -4.58 10.13 -9.14
N LEU A 83 -5.54 9.25 -8.81
CA LEU A 83 -6.16 9.25 -7.49
C LEU A 83 -5.16 8.90 -6.40
N SER A 84 -4.29 7.92 -6.65
CA SER A 84 -3.22 7.56 -5.71
C SER A 84 -2.20 8.67 -5.55
N THR A 85 -1.82 9.35 -6.63
CA THR A 85 -0.91 10.51 -6.57
C THR A 85 -1.51 11.68 -5.78
N ILE A 86 -2.79 11.98 -5.97
CA ILE A 86 -3.47 13.04 -5.21
C ILE A 86 -3.53 12.68 -3.72
N LEU A 87 -3.94 11.44 -3.42
CA LEU A 87 -4.11 11.01 -2.03
C LEU A 87 -2.79 10.95 -1.27
N THR A 88 -1.72 10.48 -1.92
CA THR A 88 -0.39 10.40 -1.29
C THR A 88 0.23 11.78 -0.99
N ASN A 89 -0.24 12.85 -1.64
CA ASN A 89 0.15 14.21 -1.29
C ASN A 89 -0.54 14.74 -0.02
N ILE A 90 -1.62 14.09 0.43
CA ILE A 90 -2.38 14.48 1.63
C ILE A 90 -1.99 13.61 2.82
N ILE A 91 -1.83 12.30 2.59
CA ILE A 91 -1.49 11.30 3.61
C ILE A 91 -0.19 10.58 3.22
N SER A 92 0.37 9.80 4.16
CA SER A 92 1.60 9.05 3.87
C SER A 92 1.40 8.02 2.75
N ASN A 93 2.46 7.75 1.98
CA ASN A 93 2.47 6.80 0.86
C ASN A 93 1.92 5.42 1.26
N ASN A 94 2.34 4.92 2.43
CA ASN A 94 1.92 3.62 2.93
C ASN A 94 0.42 3.59 3.27
N ALA A 95 -0.09 4.65 3.91
CA ALA A 95 -1.50 4.76 4.25
C ALA A 95 -2.38 4.87 2.99
N ALA A 96 -1.95 5.67 2.01
CA ALA A 96 -2.62 5.81 0.72
C ALA A 96 -2.70 4.47 -0.02
N ALA A 97 -1.57 3.75 -0.09
CA ALA A 97 -1.52 2.46 -0.77
C ALA A 97 -2.47 1.42 -0.16
N ILE A 98 -2.48 1.31 1.18
CA ILE A 98 -3.35 0.35 1.88
C ILE A 98 -4.83 0.69 1.71
N LEU A 99 -5.18 1.97 1.85
CA LEU A 99 -6.56 2.43 1.74
C LEU A 99 -7.10 2.21 0.33
N LEU A 100 -6.35 2.62 -0.68
CA LEU A 100 -6.77 2.50 -2.08
C LEU A 100 -6.72 1.06 -2.60
N TRP A 101 -5.83 0.23 -2.08
CA TRP A 101 -5.76 -1.17 -2.46
C TRP A 101 -7.08 -1.92 -2.25
N ASN A 102 -7.71 -1.73 -1.09
CA ASN A 102 -8.98 -2.38 -0.79
C ASN A 102 -10.09 -1.96 -1.77
N ILE A 103 -10.12 -0.67 -2.13
CA ILE A 103 -11.10 -0.13 -3.08
C ILE A 103 -10.83 -0.68 -4.48
N PHE A 104 -9.60 -0.58 -4.96
CA PHE A 104 -9.26 -0.96 -6.33
C PHE A 104 -9.17 -2.47 -6.55
N SER A 105 -8.88 -3.26 -5.51
CA SER A 105 -8.92 -4.72 -5.63
C SER A 105 -10.33 -5.24 -5.88
N SER A 106 -11.33 -4.69 -5.19
CA SER A 106 -12.74 -5.03 -5.42
C SER A 106 -13.24 -4.53 -6.77
N LEU A 107 -12.78 -3.34 -7.18
CA LEU A 107 -13.10 -2.78 -8.50
C LEU A 107 -12.51 -3.61 -9.65
N ALA A 108 -11.32 -4.18 -9.44
CA ALA A 108 -10.70 -5.10 -10.40
C ALA A 108 -11.54 -6.36 -10.62
N ASP A 109 -12.09 -6.90 -9.53
CA ASP A 109 -12.96 -8.09 -9.58
C ASP A 109 -14.28 -7.80 -10.31
N GLU A 110 -14.90 -6.66 -10.04
CA GLU A 110 -16.17 -6.26 -10.67
C GLU A 110 -16.00 -5.88 -12.15
N GLY A 111 -14.91 -5.19 -12.48
CA GLY A 111 -14.62 -4.72 -13.85
C GLY A 111 -13.90 -5.72 -14.74
N GLY A 112 -13.47 -6.87 -14.19
CA GLY A 112 -12.69 -7.87 -14.94
C GLY A 112 -11.28 -7.40 -15.32
N TYR A 113 -10.74 -6.41 -14.61
CA TYR A 113 -9.41 -5.86 -14.88
C TYR A 113 -8.30 -6.67 -14.21
N SER A 114 -7.09 -6.63 -14.77
CA SER A 114 -5.93 -7.32 -14.20
C SER A 114 -5.48 -6.66 -12.89
N LYS A 115 -5.62 -7.37 -11.76
CA LYS A 115 -5.15 -6.91 -10.44
C LYS A 115 -3.68 -6.49 -10.45
N THR A 116 -2.83 -7.24 -11.15
CA THR A 116 -1.40 -6.95 -11.23
C THR A 116 -1.12 -5.58 -11.84
N ARG A 117 -1.84 -5.20 -12.90
CA ARG A 117 -1.67 -3.90 -13.54
C ARG A 117 -2.17 -2.77 -12.65
N ILE A 118 -3.28 -2.98 -11.95
CA ILE A 118 -3.84 -2.02 -10.99
C ILE A 118 -2.88 -1.80 -9.82
N VAL A 119 -2.28 -2.88 -9.27
CA VAL A 119 -1.26 -2.77 -8.22
C VAL A 119 -0.06 -1.95 -8.69
N LEU A 120 0.44 -2.22 -9.89
CA LEU A 120 1.57 -1.46 -10.44
C LEU A 120 1.25 0.03 -10.59
N ALA A 121 0.07 0.36 -11.14
CA ALA A 121 -0.37 1.75 -11.26
C ALA A 121 -0.52 2.43 -9.90
N LEU A 122 -1.07 1.73 -8.91
CA LEU A 122 -1.22 2.19 -7.54
C LEU A 122 0.13 2.47 -6.88
N MET A 123 1.07 1.52 -6.99
CA MET A 123 2.41 1.66 -6.42
C MET A 123 3.17 2.83 -7.05
N MET A 124 3.10 2.97 -8.37
CA MET A 124 3.71 4.09 -9.10
C MET A 124 3.10 5.43 -8.67
N GLY A 125 1.78 5.50 -8.53
CA GLY A 125 1.09 6.71 -8.07
C GLY A 125 1.44 7.08 -6.63
N CYS A 126 1.44 6.12 -5.71
CA CYS A 126 1.83 6.34 -4.32
C CYS A 126 3.31 6.70 -4.14
N SER A 127 4.17 6.29 -5.07
CA SER A 127 5.60 6.63 -5.05
C SER A 127 5.93 7.98 -5.70
N SER A 128 4.93 8.73 -6.14
CA SER A 128 5.09 10.01 -6.85
C SER A 128 4.61 11.22 -6.04
N PRO A 129 5.11 11.47 -4.79
CA PRO A 129 4.71 12.61 -3.98
C PRO A 129 5.49 13.87 -4.42
N PHE A 130 5.14 14.43 -5.59
CA PHE A 130 5.87 15.58 -6.13
C PHE A 130 5.41 16.94 -5.57
N LEU A 131 4.24 17.01 -4.94
CA LEU A 131 3.60 18.28 -4.54
C LEU A 131 3.73 18.59 -3.05
N SER A 132 4.10 17.63 -2.22
CA SER A 132 4.13 17.80 -0.77
C SER A 132 5.33 17.15 -0.12
N PRO A 133 6.02 17.84 0.84
CA PRO A 133 7.05 17.21 1.66
C PRO A 133 6.51 16.20 2.68
N VAL A 134 5.19 16.07 2.80
CA VAL A 134 4.53 15.15 3.74
C VAL A 134 4.49 13.71 3.22
N GLY A 135 4.64 13.51 1.91
CA GLY A 135 4.61 12.21 1.27
C GLY A 135 5.93 11.41 1.31
N THR A 136 6.94 11.88 2.01
CA THR A 136 8.26 11.20 2.13
C THR A 136 8.42 10.46 3.43
#